data_c934969c472d612548f6adcfd2dadf27
#
_entry.id   c934969c472d612548f6adcfd2dadf27
#
_cell.length_a   1.000
_cell.length_b   1.000
_cell.length_c   1.000
_cell.angle_alpha   90.00
_cell.angle_beta   90.00
_cell.angle_gamma   90.00
#
_symmetry.space_group_name_H-M   'P 1'
#
loop_
_entity.id
_entity.type
_entity.pdbx_description
1 polymer ?
#
loop_
_entity_poly.entity_id
_entity_poly.type
_entity_poly.pdbx_seq_one_letter_code
_entity_poly.pdbx_strand_id
1 'polypeptide(L)'
;MKKLILIVFAFSTIFYSFQSKNTTPKKPKLVVGIVIDQMRYDYLTRFADRYSENGFKRLLNDGFSLENAHYNLIPTYTAVGHASIYTGTTPSEHAIISNNWYDKFAKESIYCVDDAHYKTIGNESNEGEKSPYRMLTTTVTDQLHLAQNMHGKTIGIAIKDRSSILPAGHTANAAYWFSGGNYGQWISSSFYMEQLPNWVNKFNASKKVEDYLSSPWETLYEMNTYTQSIADNNEFEALHNGEKTPTFPHNIPALRKNNGNYSLIKAIPAGNSITADFAKAAIIGEHLGKSEYTDFLTISFSSTDYVGHQYGPASVEIEDTYLRLDNDLAELFETLDAEVGEGNYTIFLTADHAAVHVPAYLQSLKIPAHYFDGTKFKKHLTTITEKYYNSTKLIENISNYQVFLN
;
A
#
# COMPACT_ATOMS: atom_id res chain seq x y z
N MET A 1 -78.26 12.18 48.22
CA MET A 1 -77.84 12.63 46.89
C MET A 1 -76.31 12.76 46.90
N LYS A 2 -75.63 11.75 46.39
CA LYS A 2 -74.18 11.70 46.34
C LYS A 2 -73.75 12.28 44.97
N LYS A 3 -73.04 13.37 44.99
CA LYS A 3 -72.45 13.93 43.77
C LYS A 3 -71.24 13.12 43.35
N LEU A 4 -71.30 12.49 42.18
CA LEU A 4 -70.21 11.79 41.59
C LEU A 4 -69.32 12.80 40.90
N ILE A 5 -68.09 13.03 41.35
CA ILE A 5 -67.13 13.87 40.74
C ILE A 5 -66.36 12.96 39.76
N LEU A 6 -66.58 13.18 38.44
CA LEU A 6 -65.86 12.50 37.38
C LEU A 6 -64.54 13.27 37.14
N ILE A 7 -63.44 12.76 37.62
CA ILE A 7 -62.10 13.30 37.27
C ILE A 7 -61.72 12.71 35.95
N VAL A 8 -61.83 13.50 34.92
CA VAL A 8 -61.27 13.20 33.58
C VAL A 8 -59.76 13.43 33.64
N PHE A 9 -59.01 12.37 33.85
CA PHE A 9 -57.55 12.38 33.60
C PHE A 9 -57.34 12.50 32.12
N ALA A 10 -57.09 13.72 31.63
CA ALA A 10 -56.55 13.91 30.30
C ALA A 10 -55.10 13.41 30.28
N PHE A 11 -54.90 12.20 29.87
CA PHE A 11 -53.58 11.69 29.47
C PHE A 11 -53.17 12.48 28.20
N SER A 12 -52.47 13.59 28.38
CA SER A 12 -51.71 14.17 27.31
C SER A 12 -50.52 13.26 27.05
N THR A 13 -50.72 12.29 26.17
CA THR A 13 -49.63 11.58 25.52
C THR A 13 -48.85 12.58 24.71
N ILE A 14 -47.80 13.12 25.32
CA ILE A 14 -46.73 13.78 24.58
C ILE A 14 -46.07 12.71 23.72
N PHE A 15 -46.56 12.56 22.51
CA PHE A 15 -45.81 11.92 21.43
C PHE A 15 -44.56 12.79 21.22
N TYR A 16 -43.49 12.50 21.95
CA TYR A 16 -42.17 12.79 21.43
C TYR A 16 -42.02 11.96 20.15
N SER A 17 -42.43 12.52 19.06
CA SER A 17 -41.97 12.10 17.75
C SER A 17 -40.46 12.26 17.83
N PHE A 18 -39.76 11.18 18.13
CA PHE A 18 -38.42 10.97 17.66
C PHE A 18 -38.54 11.02 16.11
N GLN A 19 -38.57 12.20 15.55
CA GLN A 19 -38.10 12.37 14.19
C GLN A 19 -36.64 11.98 14.24
N SER A 20 -36.35 10.70 14.01
CA SER A 20 -35.07 10.34 13.45
C SER A 20 -34.98 11.24 12.23
N LYS A 21 -34.16 12.28 12.32
CA LYS A 21 -33.69 12.92 11.09
C LYS A 21 -33.08 11.77 10.31
N ASN A 22 -33.83 11.21 9.35
CA ASN A 22 -33.27 10.44 8.27
C ASN A 22 -32.39 11.40 7.48
N THR A 23 -31.28 11.81 8.10
CA THR A 23 -30.21 12.45 7.35
C THR A 23 -29.61 11.34 6.53
N THR A 24 -30.04 11.27 5.28
CA THR A 24 -29.27 10.51 4.27
C THR A 24 -27.81 10.86 4.50
N PRO A 25 -26.92 9.88 4.73
CA PRO A 25 -25.52 10.18 4.97
C PRO A 25 -25.03 11.13 3.86
N LYS A 26 -24.39 12.22 4.26
CA LYS A 26 -23.88 13.19 3.29
C LYS A 26 -22.87 12.47 2.40
N LYS A 27 -23.09 12.52 1.09
CA LYS A 27 -22.17 11.94 0.12
C LYS A 27 -20.77 12.58 0.30
N PRO A 28 -19.69 11.79 0.48
CA PRO A 28 -18.37 12.36 0.62
C PRO A 28 -17.95 13.08 -0.68
N LYS A 29 -17.19 14.14 -0.54
CA LYS A 29 -16.56 14.85 -1.65
C LYS A 29 -15.32 14.12 -2.16
N LEU A 30 -14.64 13.41 -1.27
CA LEU A 30 -13.45 12.62 -1.57
C LEU A 30 -13.48 11.31 -0.78
N VAL A 31 -13.16 10.22 -1.45
CA VAL A 31 -12.81 8.95 -0.81
C VAL A 31 -11.30 8.76 -0.89
N VAL A 32 -10.67 8.46 0.23
CA VAL A 32 -9.22 8.18 0.31
C VAL A 32 -9.03 6.73 0.72
N GLY A 33 -8.48 5.92 -0.17
CA GLY A 33 -8.10 4.55 0.12
C GLY A 33 -6.60 4.47 0.42
N ILE A 34 -6.26 4.08 1.64
CA ILE A 34 -4.87 3.93 2.09
C ILE A 34 -4.54 2.45 2.22
N VAL A 35 -3.49 2.02 1.54
CA VAL A 35 -2.92 0.68 1.69
C VAL A 35 -1.51 0.82 2.24
N ILE A 36 -1.22 0.15 3.35
CA ILE A 36 0.14 0.07 3.89
C ILE A 36 0.69 -1.32 3.56
N ASP A 37 1.64 -1.33 2.62
CA ASP A 37 2.24 -2.55 2.06
C ASP A 37 2.95 -3.35 3.16
N GLN A 38 2.63 -4.64 3.28
CA GLN A 38 3.19 -5.58 4.26
C GLN A 38 2.83 -5.27 5.73
N MET A 39 1.81 -4.44 6.01
CA MET A 39 1.46 -4.10 7.38
C MET A 39 0.85 -5.28 8.11
N ARG A 40 1.45 -5.67 9.23
CA ARG A 40 0.89 -6.65 10.17
C ARG A 40 -0.14 -6.00 11.06
N TYR A 41 -1.21 -6.74 11.36
CA TYR A 41 -2.27 -6.25 12.25
C TYR A 41 -1.75 -5.90 13.66
N ASP A 42 -0.79 -6.69 14.17
CA ASP A 42 -0.23 -6.46 15.51
C ASP A 42 0.53 -5.13 15.66
N TYR A 43 0.94 -4.48 14.57
CA TYR A 43 1.61 -3.17 14.65
C TYR A 43 0.67 -2.07 15.19
N LEU A 44 -0.65 -2.20 15.00
CA LEU A 44 -1.62 -1.27 15.56
C LEU A 44 -1.67 -1.31 17.09
N THR A 45 -1.39 -2.47 17.70
CA THR A 45 -1.36 -2.62 19.16
C THR A 45 0.05 -2.61 19.72
N ARG A 46 1.01 -3.17 18.98
CA ARG A 46 2.40 -3.29 19.41
C ARG A 46 3.08 -1.94 19.58
N PHE A 47 2.79 -0.98 18.71
CA PHE A 47 3.37 0.36 18.73
C PHE A 47 2.38 1.43 19.27
N ALA A 48 1.20 1.03 19.74
CA ALA A 48 0.10 1.91 20.11
C ALA A 48 0.48 3.05 21.07
N ASP A 49 1.28 2.74 22.10
CA ASP A 49 1.67 3.72 23.13
C ASP A 49 2.53 4.86 22.56
N ARG A 50 3.09 4.68 21.36
CA ARG A 50 4.01 5.63 20.72
C ARG A 50 3.39 6.36 19.54
N TYR A 51 2.24 5.94 19.06
CA TYR A 51 1.51 6.64 18.00
C TYR A 51 0.94 7.98 18.50
N SER A 52 0.96 8.97 17.62
CA SER A 52 0.32 10.25 17.84
C SER A 52 -1.21 10.12 17.87
N GLU A 53 -1.88 11.11 18.47
CA GLU A 53 -3.34 11.13 18.47
C GLU A 53 -3.95 11.40 17.08
N ASN A 54 -3.19 11.99 16.17
CA ASN A 54 -3.68 12.45 14.87
C ASN A 54 -3.37 11.49 13.70
N GLY A 55 -2.54 10.45 13.92
CA GLY A 55 -2.18 9.42 12.94
C GLY A 55 -3.08 8.18 13.04
N PHE A 56 -2.47 7.01 13.30
CA PHE A 56 -3.22 5.74 13.45
C PHE A 56 -4.31 5.81 14.53
N LYS A 57 -4.05 6.46 15.67
CA LYS A 57 -5.05 6.57 16.75
C LYS A 57 -6.29 7.34 16.30
N ARG A 58 -6.16 8.38 15.47
CA ARG A 58 -7.31 9.07 14.92
C ARG A 58 -8.25 8.12 14.17
N LEU A 59 -7.68 7.25 13.31
CA LEU A 59 -8.48 6.27 12.58
C LEU A 59 -9.14 5.24 13.51
N LEU A 60 -8.45 4.81 14.56
CA LEU A 60 -8.96 3.83 15.51
C LEU A 60 -10.04 4.43 16.43
N ASN A 61 -9.90 5.70 16.85
CA ASN A 61 -10.80 6.35 17.79
C ASN A 61 -12.05 6.93 17.11
N ASP A 62 -11.89 7.53 15.93
CA ASP A 62 -12.96 8.23 15.21
C ASP A 62 -13.62 7.34 14.14
N GLY A 63 -12.98 6.23 13.80
CA GLY A 63 -13.38 5.31 12.74
C GLY A 63 -14.07 4.04 13.26
N PHE A 64 -14.23 3.09 12.35
CA PHE A 64 -14.74 1.75 12.62
C PHE A 64 -13.68 0.71 12.24
N SER A 65 -13.27 -0.13 13.19
CA SER A 65 -12.29 -1.20 12.98
C SER A 65 -12.97 -2.53 12.63
N LEU A 66 -12.58 -3.11 11.50
CA LEU A 66 -12.99 -4.45 11.07
C LEU A 66 -11.96 -5.48 11.58
N GLU A 67 -12.08 -5.88 12.84
CA GLU A 67 -11.08 -6.70 13.55
C GLU A 67 -10.97 -8.15 13.04
N ASN A 68 -11.94 -8.63 12.27
CA ASN A 68 -11.97 -9.99 11.73
C ASN A 68 -12.04 -10.01 10.19
N ALA A 69 -11.30 -9.11 9.55
CA ALA A 69 -11.18 -9.08 8.09
C ALA A 69 -10.01 -9.98 7.65
N HIS A 70 -10.29 -10.97 6.80
CA HIS A 70 -9.31 -11.93 6.30
C HIS A 70 -9.34 -12.03 4.79
N TYR A 71 -8.17 -12.14 4.17
CA TYR A 71 -8.08 -12.56 2.79
C TYR A 71 -8.35 -14.06 2.66
N ASN A 72 -9.20 -14.42 1.71
CA ASN A 72 -9.54 -15.82 1.37
C ASN A 72 -8.76 -16.33 0.16
N LEU A 73 -7.55 -15.82 -0.06
CA LEU A 73 -6.71 -16.11 -1.22
C LEU A 73 -5.25 -16.33 -0.84
N ILE A 74 -4.55 -17.08 -1.67
CA ILE A 74 -3.10 -17.31 -1.64
C ILE A 74 -2.58 -17.40 -3.08
N PRO A 75 -1.31 -16.99 -3.34
CA PRO A 75 -0.41 -16.26 -2.43
C PRO A 75 -0.85 -14.81 -2.26
N THR A 76 -0.52 -14.24 -1.09
CA THR A 76 -0.78 -12.84 -0.77
C THR A 76 0.44 -11.99 -1.15
N TYR A 77 0.49 -11.52 -2.38
CA TYR A 77 1.51 -10.62 -2.92
C TYR A 77 0.94 -9.24 -3.17
N THR A 78 1.82 -8.24 -3.31
CA THR A 78 1.43 -6.83 -3.49
C THR A 78 0.36 -6.63 -4.57
N ALA A 79 0.59 -7.12 -5.80
CA ALA A 79 -0.38 -6.94 -6.89
C ALA A 79 -1.72 -7.62 -6.60
N VAL A 80 -1.66 -8.83 -6.04
CA VAL A 80 -2.85 -9.63 -5.70
C VAL A 80 -3.69 -8.95 -4.62
N GLY A 81 -3.02 -8.48 -3.55
CA GLY A 81 -3.69 -7.79 -2.46
C GLY A 81 -4.36 -6.49 -2.93
N HIS A 82 -3.60 -5.63 -3.63
CA HIS A 82 -4.13 -4.38 -4.16
C HIS A 82 -5.31 -4.60 -5.13
N ALA A 83 -5.18 -5.53 -6.07
CA ALA A 83 -6.27 -5.87 -6.97
C ALA A 83 -7.49 -6.38 -6.20
N SER A 84 -7.31 -7.28 -5.23
CA SER A 84 -8.43 -7.86 -4.46
C SER A 84 -9.14 -6.82 -3.59
N ILE A 85 -8.41 -5.89 -2.95
CA ILE A 85 -8.99 -4.80 -2.16
C ILE A 85 -9.93 -3.94 -3.02
N TYR A 86 -9.44 -3.50 -4.17
CA TYR A 86 -10.15 -2.51 -4.98
C TYR A 86 -11.18 -3.12 -5.94
N THR A 87 -11.06 -4.40 -6.30
CA THR A 87 -12.09 -5.12 -7.10
C THR A 87 -13.14 -5.78 -6.23
N GLY A 88 -12.88 -6.01 -4.94
CA GLY A 88 -13.77 -6.74 -4.03
C GLY A 88 -13.89 -8.23 -4.38
N THR A 89 -12.96 -8.78 -5.17
CA THR A 89 -13.00 -10.18 -5.62
C THR A 89 -11.63 -10.86 -5.52
N THR A 90 -11.49 -12.05 -6.04
CA THR A 90 -10.30 -12.89 -5.92
C THR A 90 -9.55 -13.03 -7.25
N PRO A 91 -8.30 -13.53 -7.25
CA PRO A 91 -7.51 -13.73 -8.47
C PRO A 91 -8.20 -14.54 -9.57
N SER A 92 -9.11 -15.45 -9.22
CA SER A 92 -9.90 -16.20 -10.21
C SER A 92 -10.79 -15.33 -11.08
N GLU A 93 -11.17 -14.16 -10.58
CA GLU A 93 -12.05 -13.21 -11.29
C GLU A 93 -11.25 -12.04 -11.86
N HIS A 94 -10.38 -11.42 -11.06
CA HIS A 94 -9.65 -10.26 -11.55
C HIS A 94 -8.34 -10.61 -12.30
N ALA A 95 -7.94 -11.89 -12.36
CA ALA A 95 -6.79 -12.44 -13.08
C ALA A 95 -5.39 -11.96 -12.66
N ILE A 96 -5.26 -11.13 -11.64
CA ILE A 96 -3.96 -10.75 -11.07
C ILE A 96 -3.56 -11.80 -10.04
N ILE A 97 -2.78 -12.79 -10.46
CA ILE A 97 -2.44 -13.97 -9.65
C ILE A 97 -1.11 -13.85 -8.88
N SER A 98 -0.29 -12.87 -9.24
CA SER A 98 1.00 -12.57 -8.60
C SER A 98 1.52 -11.20 -9.05
N ASN A 99 2.69 -10.76 -8.54
CA ASN A 99 3.44 -9.64 -9.13
C ASN A 99 3.98 -10.01 -10.53
N ASN A 100 4.50 -11.23 -10.65
CA ASN A 100 4.94 -11.83 -11.92
C ASN A 100 4.41 -13.26 -11.97
N TRP A 101 4.06 -13.75 -13.15
CA TRP A 101 3.68 -15.16 -13.34
C TRP A 101 4.18 -15.69 -14.66
N TYR A 102 4.31 -17.00 -14.73
CA TYR A 102 4.71 -17.68 -15.95
C TYR A 102 3.51 -17.87 -16.87
N ASP A 103 3.61 -17.31 -18.08
CA ASP A 103 2.65 -17.59 -19.15
C ASP A 103 3.07 -18.85 -19.90
N LYS A 104 2.30 -19.91 -19.76
CA LYS A 104 2.58 -21.21 -20.37
C LYS A 104 2.53 -21.17 -21.91
N PHE A 105 1.70 -20.29 -22.49
CA PHE A 105 1.55 -20.18 -23.95
C PHE A 105 2.64 -19.35 -24.57
N ALA A 106 2.94 -18.22 -23.99
CA ALA A 106 4.06 -17.36 -24.39
C ALA A 106 5.43 -17.92 -23.96
N LYS A 107 5.47 -18.83 -22.98
CA LYS A 107 6.68 -19.41 -22.36
C LYS A 107 7.60 -18.39 -21.75
N GLU A 108 7.04 -17.34 -21.19
CA GLU A 108 7.78 -16.26 -20.56
C GLU A 108 7.18 -15.83 -19.22
N SER A 109 7.97 -15.10 -18.42
CA SER A 109 7.47 -14.46 -17.22
C SER A 109 6.92 -13.09 -17.57
N ILE A 110 5.66 -12.84 -17.22
CA ILE A 110 5.00 -11.56 -17.44
C ILE A 110 4.81 -10.82 -16.11
N TYR A 111 4.91 -9.50 -16.14
CA TYR A 111 4.66 -8.65 -14.99
C TYR A 111 3.23 -8.11 -15.00
N CYS A 112 2.61 -8.00 -13.84
CA CYS A 112 1.18 -7.77 -13.69
C CYS A 112 0.63 -6.50 -14.35
N VAL A 113 1.44 -5.48 -14.57
CA VAL A 113 1.05 -4.20 -15.17
C VAL A 113 1.87 -3.82 -16.41
N ASP A 114 2.80 -4.67 -16.89
CA ASP A 114 3.55 -4.38 -18.12
C ASP A 114 2.64 -4.28 -19.33
N ASP A 115 2.82 -3.22 -20.11
CA ASP A 115 2.10 -2.97 -21.34
C ASP A 115 2.95 -2.13 -22.33
N ALA A 116 3.57 -2.81 -23.28
CA ALA A 116 4.45 -2.19 -24.26
C ALA A 116 3.73 -1.31 -25.31
N HIS A 117 2.40 -1.22 -25.28
CA HIS A 117 1.64 -0.31 -26.12
C HIS A 117 1.76 1.15 -25.66
N TYR A 118 2.20 1.37 -24.43
CA TYR A 118 2.31 2.69 -23.81
C TYR A 118 3.76 3.08 -23.56
N LYS A 119 3.99 4.35 -23.24
CA LYS A 119 5.30 4.95 -23.02
C LYS A 119 5.37 5.62 -21.66
N THR A 120 6.57 5.79 -21.16
CA THR A 120 6.83 6.59 -19.95
C THR A 120 6.49 8.05 -20.20
N ILE A 121 5.77 8.64 -19.26
CA ILE A 121 5.52 10.07 -19.18
C ILE A 121 6.25 10.62 -17.96
N GLY A 122 7.23 11.50 -18.19
CA GLY A 122 8.02 12.15 -17.14
C GLY A 122 9.53 11.97 -17.27
N ASN A 123 10.02 10.89 -17.87
CA ASN A 123 11.44 10.70 -18.20
C ASN A 123 11.64 9.74 -19.39
N GLU A 124 12.89 9.47 -19.74
CA GLU A 124 13.28 8.65 -20.89
C GLU A 124 13.41 7.14 -20.57
N SER A 125 12.97 6.69 -19.39
CA SER A 125 12.99 5.25 -19.04
C SER A 125 11.84 4.50 -19.70
N ASN A 126 11.85 3.17 -19.61
CA ASN A 126 10.71 2.31 -19.97
C ASN A 126 9.82 1.97 -18.75
N GLU A 127 10.07 2.59 -17.60
CA GLU A 127 9.32 2.30 -16.36
C GLU A 127 7.84 2.70 -16.42
N GLY A 128 7.43 3.47 -17.44
CA GLY A 128 6.05 3.86 -17.70
C GLY A 128 5.33 3.05 -18.78
N GLU A 129 5.93 2.00 -19.32
CA GLU A 129 5.28 1.05 -20.25
C GLU A 129 4.33 0.14 -19.46
N LYS A 130 3.25 0.73 -18.91
CA LYS A 130 2.36 0.11 -17.94
C LYS A 130 0.90 0.51 -18.18
N SER A 131 -0.01 -0.43 -17.87
CA SER A 131 -1.45 -0.18 -17.78
C SER A 131 -2.15 -1.23 -16.90
N PRO A 132 -3.43 -1.06 -16.54
CA PRO A 132 -4.20 -2.06 -15.79
C PRO A 132 -4.77 -3.19 -16.67
N TYR A 133 -4.44 -3.29 -17.95
CA TYR A 133 -5.16 -4.11 -18.93
C TYR A 133 -5.24 -5.62 -18.57
N ARG A 134 -4.32 -6.14 -17.75
CA ARG A 134 -4.33 -7.54 -17.30
C ARG A 134 -5.34 -7.81 -16.19
N MET A 135 -5.86 -6.78 -15.56
CA MET A 135 -6.94 -6.92 -14.57
C MET A 135 -8.29 -7.01 -15.31
N LEU A 136 -8.96 -8.14 -15.18
CA LEU A 136 -10.14 -8.45 -15.98
C LEU A 136 -11.47 -7.98 -15.37
N THR A 137 -11.44 -7.40 -14.18
CA THR A 137 -12.62 -6.83 -13.52
C THR A 137 -12.44 -5.35 -13.25
N THR A 138 -13.58 -4.66 -13.14
CA THR A 138 -13.59 -3.25 -12.70
C THR A 138 -13.30 -3.15 -11.22
N THR A 139 -12.73 -2.02 -10.83
CA THR A 139 -12.49 -1.64 -9.42
C THR A 139 -13.66 -0.83 -8.87
N VAL A 140 -13.69 -0.61 -7.55
CA VAL A 140 -14.62 0.32 -6.92
C VAL A 140 -14.44 1.74 -7.46
N THR A 141 -13.23 2.12 -7.86
CA THR A 141 -12.92 3.42 -8.49
C THR A 141 -13.51 3.51 -9.89
N ASP A 142 -13.42 2.44 -10.71
CA ASP A 142 -14.10 2.36 -12.00
C ASP A 142 -15.62 2.47 -11.85
N GLN A 143 -16.18 1.74 -10.87
CA GLN A 143 -17.62 1.76 -10.63
C GLN A 143 -18.11 3.12 -10.16
N LEU A 144 -17.31 3.85 -9.37
CA LEU A 144 -17.63 5.22 -8.99
C LEU A 144 -17.68 6.15 -10.21
N HIS A 145 -16.70 6.07 -11.11
CA HIS A 145 -16.70 6.82 -12.36
C HIS A 145 -17.93 6.50 -13.23
N LEU A 146 -18.22 5.22 -13.43
CA LEU A 146 -19.40 4.79 -14.19
C LEU A 146 -20.70 5.30 -13.57
N ALA A 147 -20.85 5.21 -12.25
CA ALA A 147 -22.02 5.70 -11.53
C ALA A 147 -22.19 7.23 -11.60
N GLN A 148 -21.11 7.95 -11.87
CA GLN A 148 -21.07 9.40 -12.01
C GLN A 148 -21.00 9.86 -13.48
N ASN A 149 -21.28 8.97 -14.46
CA ASN A 149 -21.16 9.25 -15.89
C ASN A 149 -19.76 9.76 -16.28
N MET A 150 -18.72 9.16 -15.73
CA MET A 150 -17.30 9.52 -15.91
C MET A 150 -16.91 10.91 -15.37
N HIS A 151 -17.71 11.47 -14.47
CA HIS A 151 -17.37 12.68 -13.73
C HIS A 151 -16.66 12.33 -12.41
N GLY A 152 -15.99 13.33 -11.86
CA GLY A 152 -15.08 13.15 -10.72
C GLY A 152 -13.67 12.77 -11.16
N LYS A 153 -12.77 12.68 -10.22
CA LYS A 153 -11.37 12.31 -10.47
C LYS A 153 -10.98 11.06 -9.68
N THR A 154 -10.25 10.17 -10.31
CA THR A 154 -9.57 9.05 -9.66
C THR A 154 -8.07 9.16 -9.90
N ILE A 155 -7.30 9.22 -8.80
CA ILE A 155 -5.85 9.36 -8.81
C ILE A 155 -5.23 8.23 -7.98
N GLY A 156 -4.28 7.49 -8.57
CA GLY A 156 -3.49 6.49 -7.87
C GLY A 156 -2.08 6.97 -7.57
N ILE A 157 -1.58 6.71 -6.36
CA ILE A 157 -0.24 7.13 -5.92
C ILE A 157 0.43 6.01 -5.14
N ALA A 158 1.62 5.60 -5.57
CA ALA A 158 2.48 4.68 -4.83
C ALA A 158 3.92 4.76 -5.34
N ILE A 159 4.88 4.34 -4.53
CA ILE A 159 6.25 4.11 -5.04
C ILE A 159 6.27 2.94 -6.04
N LYS A 160 5.51 1.87 -5.77
CA LYS A 160 5.39 0.71 -6.68
C LYS A 160 4.32 0.98 -7.74
N ASP A 161 4.65 0.79 -9.02
CA ASP A 161 3.75 0.95 -10.16
C ASP A 161 2.42 0.18 -9.99
N ARG A 162 2.48 -1.12 -9.68
CA ARG A 162 1.32 -1.99 -9.47
C ARG A 162 0.41 -1.53 -8.33
N SER A 163 1.00 -0.93 -7.29
CA SER A 163 0.25 -0.42 -6.13
C SER A 163 -0.44 0.91 -6.40
N SER A 164 -0.07 1.60 -7.47
CA SER A 164 -0.75 2.80 -7.97
C SER A 164 -1.78 2.44 -9.04
N ILE A 165 -1.39 1.61 -10.02
CA ILE A 165 -2.16 1.31 -11.23
C ILE A 165 -3.40 0.45 -10.93
N LEU A 166 -3.22 -0.66 -10.17
CA LEU A 166 -4.31 -1.60 -9.92
C LEU A 166 -5.44 -0.99 -9.07
N PRO A 167 -5.15 -0.23 -7.99
CA PRO A 167 -6.19 0.51 -7.27
C PRO A 167 -6.90 1.58 -8.09
N ALA A 168 -6.15 2.29 -8.94
CA ALA A 168 -6.71 3.34 -9.79
C ALA A 168 -7.73 2.79 -10.79
N GLY A 169 -7.52 1.57 -11.30
CA GLY A 169 -8.44 0.91 -12.23
C GLY A 169 -8.25 1.37 -13.67
N HIS A 170 -9.24 1.01 -14.51
CA HIS A 170 -9.18 1.22 -15.96
C HIS A 170 -9.59 2.62 -16.40
N THR A 171 -10.38 3.31 -15.59
CA THR A 171 -10.97 4.61 -15.93
C THR A 171 -10.34 5.78 -15.21
N ALA A 172 -9.24 5.56 -14.47
CA ALA A 172 -8.59 6.60 -13.69
C ALA A 172 -8.08 7.75 -14.54
N ASN A 173 -8.10 8.95 -13.96
CA ASN A 173 -7.52 10.16 -14.58
C ASN A 173 -5.99 10.11 -14.56
N ALA A 174 -5.41 9.49 -13.51
CA ALA A 174 -3.97 9.31 -13.41
C ALA A 174 -3.60 8.17 -12.44
N ALA A 175 -2.45 7.57 -12.69
CA ALA A 175 -1.71 6.80 -11.72
C ALA A 175 -0.25 7.25 -11.77
N TYR A 176 0.35 7.51 -10.61
CA TYR A 176 1.73 7.99 -10.48
C TYR A 176 2.55 7.02 -9.64
N TRP A 177 3.78 6.75 -10.09
CA TRP A 177 4.74 5.95 -9.34
C TRP A 177 6.15 6.51 -9.44
N PHE A 178 7.04 6.03 -8.59
CA PHE A 178 8.37 6.59 -8.45
C PHE A 178 9.40 5.86 -9.30
N SER A 179 9.99 6.57 -10.25
CA SER A 179 11.15 6.14 -11.01
C SER A 179 12.42 6.48 -10.23
N GLY A 180 13.11 5.44 -9.74
CA GLY A 180 14.34 5.56 -8.97
C GLY A 180 15.59 5.71 -9.85
N GLY A 181 16.61 4.88 -9.59
CA GLY A 181 17.84 4.84 -10.40
C GLY A 181 18.50 6.22 -10.50
N ASN A 182 18.63 6.71 -11.72
CA ASN A 182 19.23 8.01 -11.99
C ASN A 182 18.22 9.16 -12.10
N TYR A 183 16.92 8.88 -12.02
CA TYR A 183 15.89 9.88 -12.24
C TYR A 183 15.40 10.53 -10.95
N GLY A 184 14.98 9.75 -9.97
CA GLY A 184 14.45 10.26 -8.70
C GLY A 184 13.18 11.09 -8.87
N GLN A 185 12.24 10.63 -9.72
CA GLN A 185 11.08 11.39 -10.15
C GLN A 185 9.80 10.57 -10.10
N TRP A 186 8.69 11.25 -9.88
CA TRP A 186 7.35 10.69 -10.09
C TRP A 186 7.02 10.73 -11.58
N ILE A 187 6.55 9.60 -12.09
CA ILE A 187 6.22 9.38 -13.50
C ILE A 187 4.82 8.80 -13.65
N SER A 188 4.36 8.71 -14.88
CA SER A 188 3.12 8.05 -15.27
C SER A 188 3.30 7.28 -16.58
N SER A 189 2.20 6.81 -17.15
CA SER A 189 2.11 6.15 -18.44
C SER A 189 1.30 6.99 -19.43
N SER A 190 1.61 6.84 -20.71
CA SER A 190 0.78 7.39 -21.78
C SER A 190 -0.59 6.72 -21.88
N PHE A 191 -0.87 5.68 -21.07
CA PHE A 191 -2.21 5.16 -20.85
C PHE A 191 -3.13 6.22 -20.23
N TYR A 192 -2.59 7.02 -19.31
CA TYR A 192 -3.37 8.02 -18.55
C TYR A 192 -3.29 9.42 -19.16
N MET A 193 -2.15 9.82 -19.69
CA MET A 193 -1.89 11.20 -20.09
C MET A 193 -0.79 11.32 -21.14
N GLU A 194 -0.79 12.44 -21.86
CA GLU A 194 0.26 12.75 -22.84
C GLU A 194 1.46 13.49 -22.21
N GLN A 195 1.25 14.20 -21.12
CA GLN A 195 2.29 14.94 -20.38
C GLN A 195 1.94 15.06 -18.89
N LEU A 196 2.96 15.16 -18.03
CA LEU A 196 2.76 15.37 -16.61
C LEU A 196 2.12 16.74 -16.36
N PRO A 197 1.12 16.81 -15.43
CA PRO A 197 0.57 18.08 -14.97
C PRO A 197 1.63 19.01 -14.37
N ASN A 198 1.39 20.32 -14.41
CA ASN A 198 2.33 21.31 -13.89
C ASN A 198 2.69 21.10 -12.42
N TRP A 199 1.75 20.65 -11.60
CA TRP A 199 2.01 20.39 -10.18
C TRP A 199 2.97 19.22 -9.98
N VAL A 200 2.90 18.16 -10.81
CA VAL A 200 3.84 17.03 -10.79
C VAL A 200 5.24 17.51 -11.20
N ASN A 201 5.33 18.28 -12.29
CA ASN A 201 6.60 18.84 -12.74
C ASN A 201 7.23 19.74 -11.66
N LYS A 202 6.44 20.57 -10.95
CA LYS A 202 6.91 21.37 -9.83
C LYS A 202 7.39 20.51 -8.65
N PHE A 203 6.66 19.44 -8.34
CA PHE A 203 7.06 18.50 -7.29
C PHE A 203 8.39 17.83 -7.64
N ASN A 204 8.54 17.30 -8.85
CA ASN A 204 9.78 16.70 -9.32
C ASN A 204 10.96 17.70 -9.29
N ALA A 205 10.72 18.95 -9.65
CA ALA A 205 11.72 20.01 -9.62
C ALA A 205 12.09 20.50 -8.20
N SER A 206 11.29 20.19 -7.18
CA SER A 206 11.52 20.63 -5.79
C SER A 206 12.70 19.95 -5.11
N LYS A 207 13.24 18.88 -5.69
CA LYS A 207 14.37 18.09 -5.18
C LYS A 207 14.14 17.45 -3.81
N LYS A 208 12.90 17.30 -3.36
CA LYS A 208 12.59 16.67 -2.07
C LYS A 208 13.22 15.29 -1.90
N VAL A 209 13.31 14.50 -2.97
CA VAL A 209 13.98 13.20 -2.93
C VAL A 209 15.47 13.32 -2.60
N GLU A 210 16.12 14.38 -3.07
CA GLU A 210 17.52 14.67 -2.75
C GLU A 210 17.67 15.05 -1.29
N ASP A 211 16.77 15.89 -0.78
CA ASP A 211 16.76 16.31 0.63
C ASP A 211 16.61 15.10 1.55
N TYR A 212 15.68 14.19 1.26
CA TYR A 212 15.47 12.94 2.02
C TYR A 212 16.67 12.00 2.00
N LEU A 213 17.45 11.98 0.92
CA LEU A 213 18.65 11.14 0.79
C LEU A 213 19.95 11.82 1.23
N SER A 214 19.89 13.06 1.69
CA SER A 214 21.06 13.87 2.06
C SER A 214 21.55 13.64 3.49
N SER A 215 20.74 13.02 4.34
CA SER A 215 21.06 12.80 5.76
C SER A 215 21.04 11.32 6.13
N PRO A 216 21.76 10.89 7.17
CA PRO A 216 21.62 9.55 7.71
C PRO A 216 20.18 9.28 8.18
N TRP A 217 19.76 8.02 8.11
CA TRP A 217 18.57 7.57 8.81
C TRP A 217 18.96 7.25 10.25
N GLU A 218 18.60 8.12 11.15
CA GLU A 218 18.70 7.98 12.60
C GLU A 218 17.33 7.59 13.17
N THR A 219 17.29 7.01 14.35
CA THR A 219 16.00 6.74 15.01
C THR A 219 15.27 8.04 15.33
N LEU A 220 13.95 8.05 15.19
CA LEU A 220 13.09 9.21 15.45
C LEU A 220 13.14 9.66 16.91
N TYR A 221 13.33 8.70 17.81
CA TYR A 221 13.42 8.91 19.26
C TYR A 221 14.70 8.26 19.81
N GLU A 222 14.99 8.48 21.08
CA GLU A 222 16.11 7.86 21.76
C GLU A 222 16.07 6.33 21.64
N MET A 223 17.18 5.70 21.24
CA MET A 223 17.27 4.26 20.96
C MET A 223 16.74 3.38 22.10
N ASN A 224 16.99 3.75 23.36
CA ASN A 224 16.55 3.02 24.54
C ASN A 224 15.02 2.98 24.71
N THR A 225 14.28 3.75 23.94
CA THR A 225 12.81 3.77 23.94
C THR A 225 12.21 2.77 22.96
N TYR A 226 13.00 2.16 22.07
CA TYR A 226 12.57 1.12 21.11
C TYR A 226 12.52 -0.24 21.80
N THR A 227 11.48 -0.44 22.62
CA THR A 227 11.34 -1.62 23.48
C THR A 227 10.43 -2.70 22.90
N GLN A 228 9.80 -2.41 21.75
CA GLN A 228 8.90 -3.34 21.06
C GLN A 228 9.60 -4.12 19.94
N SER A 229 10.89 -3.89 19.77
CA SER A 229 11.75 -4.53 18.78
C SER A 229 12.82 -5.41 19.42
N ILE A 230 13.47 -6.26 18.63
CA ILE A 230 14.68 -6.98 19.08
C ILE A 230 15.88 -6.02 19.10
N ALA A 231 17.02 -6.49 19.60
CA ALA A 231 18.24 -5.68 19.63
C ALA A 231 18.62 -5.22 18.22
N ASP A 232 19.00 -3.95 18.09
CA ASP A 232 19.42 -3.29 16.86
C ASP A 232 20.56 -4.04 16.13
N ASN A 233 21.52 -4.59 16.85
CA ASN A 233 22.59 -5.41 16.28
C ASN A 233 22.24 -6.89 16.38
N ASN A 234 21.73 -7.46 15.31
CA ASN A 234 21.40 -8.88 15.24
C ASN A 234 21.74 -9.50 13.88
N GLU A 235 21.76 -10.83 13.81
CA GLU A 235 22.14 -11.61 12.62
C GLU A 235 20.94 -11.94 11.69
N PHE A 236 19.73 -11.47 12.03
CA PHE A 236 18.51 -11.82 11.30
C PHE A 236 18.17 -10.79 10.22
N GLU A 237 18.86 -9.67 10.20
CA GLU A 237 18.66 -8.55 9.32
C GLU A 237 19.64 -8.55 8.15
N ALA A 238 19.18 -8.10 6.99
CA ALA A 238 20.06 -7.92 5.84
C ALA A 238 20.67 -6.52 5.83
N LEU A 239 21.86 -6.41 5.23
CA LEU A 239 22.61 -5.16 5.12
C LEU A 239 22.31 -4.46 3.80
N HIS A 240 22.30 -3.12 3.80
CA HIS A 240 22.51 -2.40 2.56
C HIS A 240 23.91 -2.62 2.02
N ASN A 241 24.07 -2.63 0.70
CA ASN A 241 25.38 -2.80 0.08
C ASN A 241 26.33 -1.67 0.53
N GLY A 242 27.35 -2.05 1.28
CA GLY A 242 28.34 -1.13 1.84
C GLY A 242 28.26 -0.95 3.36
N GLU A 243 27.24 -1.47 4.02
CA GLU A 243 27.17 -1.57 5.48
C GLU A 243 28.00 -2.73 6.01
N LYS A 244 28.40 -2.62 7.26
CA LYS A 244 29.11 -3.68 7.99
C LYS A 244 28.23 -4.33 9.06
N THR A 245 27.26 -3.60 9.58
CA THR A 245 26.29 -4.00 10.59
C THR A 245 24.94 -3.40 10.25
N PRO A 246 23.83 -4.04 10.57
CA PRO A 246 22.49 -3.51 10.32
C PRO A 246 22.05 -2.52 11.41
N THR A 247 22.94 -1.67 11.88
CA THR A 247 22.68 -0.85 13.06
C THR A 247 22.54 0.62 12.75
N PHE A 248 21.71 1.30 13.51
CA PHE A 248 21.63 2.76 13.47
C PHE A 248 22.94 3.44 13.89
N PRO A 249 23.26 4.62 13.29
CA PRO A 249 22.54 5.24 12.17
C PRO A 249 22.94 4.63 10.80
N HIS A 250 21.98 4.51 9.89
CA HIS A 250 22.26 4.12 8.50
C HIS A 250 22.76 5.34 7.71
N ASN A 251 23.98 5.31 7.23
CA ASN A 251 24.57 6.44 6.49
C ASN A 251 24.08 6.48 5.04
N ILE A 252 22.83 6.94 4.84
CA ILE A 252 22.15 6.95 3.54
C ILE A 252 22.98 7.64 2.44
N PRO A 253 23.60 8.82 2.66
CA PRO A 253 24.44 9.45 1.64
C PRO A 253 25.59 8.56 1.15
N ALA A 254 26.24 7.83 2.06
CA ALA A 254 27.36 6.94 1.71
C ALA A 254 26.88 5.65 1.00
N LEU A 255 25.70 5.15 1.37
CA LEU A 255 25.12 3.91 0.83
C LEU A 255 24.50 4.10 -0.55
N ARG A 256 24.08 5.30 -0.89
CA ARG A 256 23.26 5.65 -2.05
C ARG A 256 23.80 5.09 -3.37
N LYS A 257 25.11 5.28 -3.64
CA LYS A 257 25.75 4.84 -4.89
C LYS A 257 25.66 3.32 -5.10
N ASN A 258 25.80 2.55 -4.05
CA ASN A 258 25.84 1.08 -4.10
C ASN A 258 24.45 0.43 -4.04
N ASN A 259 23.40 1.23 -3.73
CA ASN A 259 22.02 0.75 -3.56
C ASN A 259 21.04 1.40 -4.57
N GLY A 260 21.51 1.64 -5.80
CA GLY A 260 20.67 2.10 -6.88
C GLY A 260 20.31 3.59 -6.83
N ASN A 261 21.18 4.41 -6.22
CA ASN A 261 21.06 5.87 -6.15
C ASN A 261 19.70 6.32 -5.58
N TYR A 262 18.83 6.96 -6.37
CA TYR A 262 17.50 7.38 -5.92
C TYR A 262 16.57 6.22 -5.54
N SER A 263 16.84 5.00 -6.02
CA SER A 263 16.07 3.81 -5.63
C SER A 263 16.18 3.48 -4.15
N LEU A 264 17.25 3.90 -3.47
CA LEU A 264 17.46 3.64 -2.04
C LEU A 264 16.32 4.23 -1.17
N ILE A 265 15.68 5.32 -1.61
CA ILE A 265 14.56 5.92 -0.87
C ILE A 265 13.42 4.93 -0.63
N LYS A 266 13.24 3.94 -1.51
CA LYS A 266 12.21 2.92 -1.39
C LYS A 266 12.39 2.04 -0.15
N ALA A 267 13.64 1.83 0.27
CA ALA A 267 14.03 0.91 1.34
C ALA A 267 14.34 1.62 2.68
N ILE A 268 13.86 2.84 2.84
CA ILE A 268 13.96 3.64 4.07
C ILE A 268 12.62 4.35 4.32
N PRO A 269 12.32 4.82 5.55
CA PRO A 269 11.03 5.46 5.88
C PRO A 269 10.72 6.67 5.00
N ALA A 270 11.73 7.39 4.54
CA ALA A 270 11.58 8.56 3.67
C ALA A 270 10.80 8.28 2.36
N GLY A 271 10.75 7.01 1.92
CA GLY A 271 9.89 6.64 0.79
C GLY A 271 8.40 6.73 1.12
N ASN A 272 8.00 6.50 2.37
CA ASN A 272 6.63 6.78 2.80
C ASN A 272 6.39 8.29 2.91
N SER A 273 7.33 9.03 3.49
CA SER A 273 7.21 10.50 3.65
C SER A 273 7.09 11.21 2.29
N ILE A 274 7.89 10.82 1.29
CA ILE A 274 7.78 11.42 -0.05
C ILE A 274 6.47 11.00 -0.76
N THR A 275 5.90 9.83 -0.43
CA THR A 275 4.59 9.40 -0.91
C THR A 275 3.48 10.26 -0.31
N ALA A 276 3.52 10.51 1.00
CA ALA A 276 2.60 11.41 1.69
C ALA A 276 2.69 12.85 1.14
N ASP A 277 3.90 13.37 0.94
CA ASP A 277 4.13 14.68 0.34
C ASP A 277 3.55 14.79 -1.08
N PHE A 278 3.75 13.75 -1.90
CA PHE A 278 3.19 13.72 -3.25
C PHE A 278 1.66 13.63 -3.23
N ALA A 279 1.08 12.88 -2.29
CA ALA A 279 -0.37 12.79 -2.11
C ALA A 279 -0.96 14.14 -1.66
N LYS A 280 -0.31 14.85 -0.71
CA LYS A 280 -0.69 16.23 -0.31
C LYS A 280 -0.64 17.19 -1.52
N ALA A 281 0.40 17.10 -2.33
CA ALA A 281 0.52 17.90 -3.55
C ALA A 281 -0.56 17.57 -4.59
N ALA A 282 -0.97 16.30 -4.72
CA ALA A 282 -2.05 15.88 -5.61
C ALA A 282 -3.43 16.40 -5.14
N ILE A 283 -3.73 16.35 -3.84
CA ILE A 283 -4.96 16.89 -3.28
C ILE A 283 -5.13 18.37 -3.68
N ILE A 284 -4.06 19.14 -3.52
CA ILE A 284 -4.05 20.59 -3.86
C ILE A 284 -4.02 20.78 -5.38
N GLY A 285 -3.11 20.14 -6.08
CA GLY A 285 -2.86 20.34 -7.51
C GLY A 285 -4.01 19.90 -8.41
N GLU A 286 -4.76 18.89 -8.00
CA GLU A 286 -5.93 18.37 -8.71
C GLU A 286 -7.25 18.93 -8.16
N HIS A 287 -7.23 19.74 -7.10
CA HIS A 287 -8.42 20.27 -6.43
C HIS A 287 -9.38 19.16 -5.99
N LEU A 288 -8.86 18.07 -5.43
CA LEU A 288 -9.67 16.93 -5.03
C LEU A 288 -10.71 17.31 -3.96
N GLY A 289 -11.92 16.79 -4.10
CA GLY A 289 -13.04 17.09 -3.20
C GLY A 289 -13.65 18.47 -3.36
N LYS A 290 -13.30 19.26 -4.39
CA LYS A 290 -13.83 20.61 -4.61
C LYS A 290 -15.02 20.64 -5.57
N SER A 291 -15.28 19.55 -6.33
CA SER A 291 -16.38 19.47 -7.28
C SER A 291 -17.72 19.04 -6.63
N GLU A 292 -18.77 18.94 -7.41
CA GLU A 292 -20.05 18.35 -7.00
C GLU A 292 -20.04 16.81 -6.99
N TYR A 293 -19.05 16.22 -7.66
CA TYR A 293 -18.85 14.79 -7.75
C TYR A 293 -17.92 14.28 -6.65
N THR A 294 -18.00 13.00 -6.32
CA THR A 294 -17.06 12.36 -5.41
C THR A 294 -15.79 11.99 -6.15
N ASP A 295 -14.67 12.50 -5.72
CA ASP A 295 -13.34 12.09 -6.19
C ASP A 295 -12.83 10.87 -5.41
N PHE A 296 -11.85 10.16 -5.97
CA PHE A 296 -11.20 9.04 -5.31
C PHE A 296 -9.66 9.18 -5.38
N LEU A 297 -9.01 9.12 -4.23
CA LEU A 297 -7.55 9.10 -4.12
C LEU A 297 -7.12 7.77 -3.53
N THR A 298 -6.30 7.00 -4.25
CA THR A 298 -5.68 5.78 -3.73
C THR A 298 -4.22 6.05 -3.42
N ILE A 299 -3.79 5.73 -2.20
CA ILE A 299 -2.42 5.91 -1.73
C ILE A 299 -1.91 4.56 -1.21
N SER A 300 -0.74 4.12 -1.68
CA SER A 300 -0.08 2.96 -1.12
C SER A 300 1.31 3.32 -0.61
N PHE A 301 1.52 3.12 0.69
CA PHE A 301 2.80 3.31 1.37
C PHE A 301 3.63 2.04 1.21
N SER A 302 4.57 2.06 0.26
CA SER A 302 5.30 0.86 -0.15
C SER A 302 6.60 0.62 0.60
N SER A 303 7.17 1.62 1.27
CA SER A 303 8.47 1.47 1.93
C SER A 303 8.42 0.59 3.16
N THR A 304 7.27 0.43 3.79
CA THR A 304 7.04 -0.55 4.87
C THR A 304 7.38 -1.97 4.43
N ASP A 305 7.05 -2.34 3.19
CA ASP A 305 7.39 -3.64 2.63
C ASP A 305 8.89 -3.79 2.33
N TYR A 306 9.50 -2.79 1.73
CA TYR A 306 10.94 -2.81 1.46
C TYR A 306 11.78 -2.89 2.73
N VAL A 307 11.43 -2.10 3.75
CA VAL A 307 12.09 -2.14 5.07
C VAL A 307 11.83 -3.47 5.76
N GLY A 308 10.59 -3.99 5.69
CA GLY A 308 10.22 -5.29 6.25
C GLY A 308 10.96 -6.45 5.60
N HIS A 309 11.20 -6.40 4.28
CA HIS A 309 12.03 -7.38 3.57
C HIS A 309 13.51 -7.29 3.95
N GLN A 310 14.01 -6.08 4.20
CA GLN A 310 15.42 -5.85 4.53
C GLN A 310 15.73 -6.28 5.96
N TYR A 311 14.92 -5.87 6.93
CA TYR A 311 15.23 -5.98 8.35
C TYR A 311 14.33 -6.97 9.11
N GLY A 312 13.19 -7.32 8.53
CA GLY A 312 12.23 -8.22 9.16
C GLY A 312 11.29 -7.55 10.17
N PRO A 313 10.17 -8.20 10.51
CA PRO A 313 9.07 -7.58 11.26
C PRO A 313 9.36 -7.36 12.76
N ALA A 314 10.51 -7.78 13.27
CA ALA A 314 10.90 -7.61 14.67
C ALA A 314 11.97 -6.51 14.87
N SER A 315 12.45 -5.88 13.81
CA SER A 315 13.55 -4.93 13.82
C SER A 315 13.17 -3.57 14.40
N VAL A 316 14.19 -2.82 14.84
CA VAL A 316 14.07 -1.41 15.24
C VAL A 316 13.69 -0.54 14.04
N GLU A 317 14.18 -0.87 12.85
CA GLU A 317 13.89 -0.17 11.61
C GLU A 317 12.40 -0.23 11.25
N ILE A 318 11.75 -1.35 11.50
CA ILE A 318 10.29 -1.45 11.31
C ILE A 318 9.55 -0.61 12.35
N GLU A 319 9.93 -0.66 13.62
CA GLU A 319 9.33 0.21 14.64
C GLU A 319 9.47 1.68 14.26
N ASP A 320 10.69 2.13 13.90
CA ASP A 320 10.96 3.52 13.48
C ASP A 320 10.17 3.91 12.22
N THR A 321 10.07 3.00 11.25
CA THR A 321 9.30 3.23 10.04
C THR A 321 7.82 3.47 10.32
N TYR A 322 7.22 2.72 11.22
CA TYR A 322 5.81 2.91 11.58
C TYR A 322 5.56 4.14 12.44
N LEU A 323 6.49 4.53 13.30
CA LEU A 323 6.41 5.78 14.07
C LEU A 323 6.50 7.01 13.17
N ARG A 324 7.33 6.96 12.13
CA ARG A 324 7.40 8.03 11.11
C ARG A 324 6.17 8.05 10.22
N LEU A 325 5.69 6.88 9.80
CA LEU A 325 4.46 6.78 9.00
C LEU A 325 3.24 7.32 9.76
N ASP A 326 3.18 7.15 11.08
CA ASP A 326 2.14 7.74 11.91
C ASP A 326 2.12 9.27 11.81
N ASN A 327 3.30 9.90 11.82
CA ASN A 327 3.44 11.34 11.62
C ASN A 327 3.06 11.75 10.18
N ASP A 328 3.49 11.00 9.18
CA ASP A 328 3.13 11.24 7.77
C ASP A 328 1.61 11.18 7.56
N LEU A 329 0.93 10.23 8.21
CA LEU A 329 -0.52 10.12 8.19
C LEU A 329 -1.20 11.29 8.89
N ALA A 330 -0.69 11.73 10.05
CA ALA A 330 -1.22 12.89 10.77
C ALA A 330 -1.18 14.15 9.89
N GLU A 331 -0.05 14.43 9.23
CA GLU A 331 0.08 15.56 8.30
C GLU A 331 -0.82 15.43 7.06
N LEU A 332 -0.99 14.21 6.54
CA LEU A 332 -1.91 13.95 5.43
C LEU A 332 -3.36 14.26 5.84
N PHE A 333 -3.77 13.84 7.04
CA PHE A 333 -5.12 14.08 7.55
C PHE A 333 -5.36 15.56 7.85
N GLU A 334 -4.37 16.28 8.37
CA GLU A 334 -4.44 17.74 8.52
C GLU A 334 -4.63 18.43 7.16
N THR A 335 -3.93 17.97 6.13
CA THR A 335 -4.10 18.49 4.76
C THR A 335 -5.52 18.23 4.23
N LEU A 336 -6.07 17.03 4.49
CA LEU A 336 -7.45 16.71 4.10
C LEU A 336 -8.47 17.59 4.83
N ASP A 337 -8.28 17.83 6.12
CA ASP A 337 -9.13 18.73 6.91
C ASP A 337 -9.10 20.16 6.37
N ALA A 338 -7.91 20.66 6.06
CA ALA A 338 -7.74 22.01 5.52
C ALA A 338 -8.28 22.17 4.09
N GLU A 339 -8.00 21.22 3.21
CA GLU A 339 -8.32 21.34 1.80
C GLU A 339 -9.71 20.83 1.45
N VAL A 340 -10.16 19.73 2.00
CA VAL A 340 -11.48 19.13 1.67
C VAL A 340 -12.54 19.52 2.70
N GLY A 341 -12.12 19.66 3.93
CA GLY A 341 -12.96 19.98 5.10
C GLY A 341 -13.38 18.74 5.86
N GLU A 342 -13.31 18.82 7.17
CA GLU A 342 -13.72 17.75 8.07
C GLU A 342 -15.17 17.31 7.78
N GLY A 343 -15.42 16.00 7.77
CA GLY A 343 -16.73 15.41 7.43
C GLY A 343 -17.12 15.48 5.95
N ASN A 344 -16.26 15.96 5.06
CA ASN A 344 -16.49 15.96 3.61
C ASN A 344 -15.73 14.84 2.88
N TYR A 345 -14.89 14.10 3.57
CA TYR A 345 -14.17 12.95 3.02
C TYR A 345 -14.39 11.70 3.85
N THR A 346 -14.08 10.56 3.27
CA THR A 346 -14.08 9.25 3.94
C THR A 346 -12.74 8.59 3.67
N ILE A 347 -12.13 8.05 4.73
CA ILE A 347 -10.88 7.28 4.63
C ILE A 347 -11.17 5.82 4.96
N PHE A 348 -10.58 4.89 4.22
CA PHE A 348 -10.32 3.55 4.71
C PHE A 348 -8.83 3.25 4.66
N LEU A 349 -8.35 2.46 5.64
CA LEU A 349 -6.97 2.01 5.70
C LEU A 349 -6.95 0.49 5.85
N THR A 350 -6.09 -0.17 5.09
CA THR A 350 -5.86 -1.62 5.15
C THR A 350 -4.43 -1.96 4.74
N ALA A 351 -4.09 -3.24 4.76
CA ALA A 351 -2.86 -3.78 4.17
C ALA A 351 -3.19 -4.71 3.02
N ASP A 352 -2.28 -4.85 2.06
CA ASP A 352 -2.39 -5.80 0.94
C ASP A 352 -1.98 -7.22 1.36
N HIS A 353 -1.03 -7.33 2.26
CA HIS A 353 -0.60 -8.56 2.96
C HIS A 353 0.17 -8.19 4.23
N ALA A 354 0.47 -9.21 5.04
CA ALA A 354 1.38 -9.10 6.18
C ALA A 354 2.73 -9.76 5.86
N ALA A 355 3.57 -9.93 6.90
CA ALA A 355 4.84 -10.65 6.84
C ALA A 355 4.95 -11.67 7.96
N VAL A 356 5.62 -12.79 7.68
CA VAL A 356 6.05 -13.74 8.70
C VAL A 356 7.36 -13.29 9.34
N HIS A 357 7.63 -13.75 10.55
CA HIS A 357 8.96 -13.55 11.15
C HIS A 357 10.05 -14.25 10.36
N VAL A 358 11.25 -13.68 10.37
CA VAL A 358 12.44 -14.28 9.77
C VAL A 358 12.63 -15.68 10.33
N PRO A 359 12.74 -16.74 9.49
CA PRO A 359 12.85 -18.12 9.98
C PRO A 359 14.02 -18.34 10.94
N ALA A 360 15.19 -17.72 10.71
CA ALA A 360 16.34 -17.83 11.62
C ALA A 360 16.04 -17.21 13.00
N TYR A 361 15.29 -16.11 13.06
CA TYR A 361 14.81 -15.54 14.32
C TYR A 361 13.89 -16.50 15.07
N LEU A 362 12.92 -17.13 14.39
CA LEU A 362 12.05 -18.13 15.00
C LEU A 362 12.84 -19.34 15.52
N GLN A 363 13.86 -19.79 14.77
CA GLN A 363 14.74 -20.89 15.20
C GLN A 363 15.52 -20.53 16.47
N SER A 364 15.99 -19.29 16.61
CA SER A 364 16.66 -18.82 17.84
C SER A 364 15.75 -18.89 19.06
N LEU A 365 14.44 -18.73 18.87
CA LEU A 365 13.39 -18.91 19.88
C LEU A 365 12.93 -20.38 20.05
N LYS A 366 13.60 -21.34 19.37
CA LYS A 366 13.25 -22.77 19.35
C LYS A 366 11.86 -23.05 18.75
N ILE A 367 11.38 -22.16 17.88
CA ILE A 367 10.15 -22.36 17.11
C ILE A 367 10.54 -23.00 15.78
N PRO A 368 9.92 -24.13 15.38
CA PRO A 368 10.22 -24.78 14.10
C PRO A 368 9.89 -23.85 12.92
N ALA A 369 10.91 -23.50 12.16
CA ALA A 369 10.79 -22.67 10.95
C ALA A 369 11.93 -23.02 9.98
N HIS A 370 11.67 -22.90 8.68
CA HIS A 370 12.66 -23.19 7.65
C HIS A 370 12.44 -22.30 6.42
N TYR A 371 13.50 -22.11 5.63
CA TYR A 371 13.42 -21.51 4.32
C TYR A 371 13.04 -22.56 3.27
N PHE A 372 12.15 -22.23 2.37
CA PHE A 372 11.83 -23.08 1.21
C PHE A 372 12.94 -22.93 0.15
N ASP A 373 13.60 -24.05 -0.15
CA ASP A 373 14.64 -24.11 -1.19
C ASP A 373 14.04 -24.58 -2.52
N GLY A 374 13.64 -23.63 -3.36
CA GLY A 374 13.06 -23.92 -4.67
C GLY A 374 13.98 -24.69 -5.62
N THR A 375 15.30 -24.52 -5.49
CA THR A 375 16.29 -25.24 -6.31
C THR A 375 16.33 -26.72 -5.94
N LYS A 376 16.38 -27.03 -4.65
CA LYS A 376 16.29 -28.42 -4.18
C LYS A 376 14.96 -29.06 -4.54
N PHE A 377 13.87 -28.31 -4.40
CA PHE A 377 12.53 -28.77 -4.78
C PHE A 377 12.46 -29.14 -6.27
N LYS A 378 12.93 -28.25 -7.17
CA LYS A 378 12.98 -28.53 -8.62
C LYS A 378 13.83 -29.76 -8.93
N LYS A 379 15.01 -29.85 -8.32
CA LYS A 379 15.90 -31.03 -8.50
C LYS A 379 15.21 -32.33 -8.07
N HIS A 380 14.53 -32.30 -6.92
CA HIS A 380 13.82 -33.49 -6.42
C HIS A 380 12.68 -33.90 -7.36
N LEU A 381 11.88 -32.95 -7.83
CA LEU A 381 10.84 -33.22 -8.82
C LEU A 381 11.40 -33.79 -10.14
N THR A 382 12.52 -33.26 -10.63
CA THR A 382 13.21 -33.77 -11.83
C THR A 382 13.65 -35.22 -11.65
N THR A 383 14.18 -35.57 -10.48
CA THR A 383 14.55 -36.95 -10.16
C THR A 383 13.33 -37.90 -10.16
N ILE A 384 12.19 -37.43 -9.64
CA ILE A 384 10.94 -38.19 -9.65
C ILE A 384 10.44 -38.37 -11.09
N THR A 385 10.44 -37.33 -11.92
CA THR A 385 10.00 -37.45 -13.31
C THR A 385 10.89 -38.34 -14.14
N GLU A 386 12.20 -38.31 -13.92
CA GLU A 386 13.16 -39.22 -14.56
C GLU A 386 12.85 -40.68 -14.18
N LYS A 387 12.67 -40.93 -12.89
CA LYS A 387 12.42 -42.30 -12.37
C LYS A 387 11.11 -42.92 -12.89
N TYR A 388 10.02 -42.17 -12.92
CA TYR A 388 8.70 -42.70 -13.21
C TYR A 388 8.27 -42.51 -14.66
N TYR A 389 8.80 -41.50 -15.36
CA TYR A 389 8.39 -41.12 -16.70
C TYR A 389 9.55 -41.14 -17.70
N ASN A 390 10.74 -41.55 -17.27
CA ASN A 390 11.98 -41.60 -18.08
C ASN A 390 12.26 -40.26 -18.79
N SER A 391 11.98 -39.12 -18.12
CA SER A 391 12.17 -37.79 -18.66
C SER A 391 12.59 -36.78 -17.59
N THR A 392 13.66 -36.05 -17.86
CA THR A 392 14.12 -34.89 -17.07
C THR A 392 13.51 -33.57 -17.55
N LYS A 393 12.70 -33.58 -18.64
CA LYS A 393 12.17 -32.41 -19.31
C LYS A 393 10.67 -32.20 -19.08
N LEU A 394 10.04 -32.97 -18.20
CA LEU A 394 8.62 -32.82 -17.93
C LEU A 394 8.26 -31.54 -17.17
N ILE A 395 9.20 -30.97 -16.44
CA ILE A 395 8.98 -29.73 -15.70
C ILE A 395 9.52 -28.56 -16.53
N GLU A 396 8.63 -27.76 -17.08
CA GLU A 396 8.97 -26.59 -17.85
C GLU A 396 9.41 -25.43 -16.94
N ASN A 397 8.57 -25.08 -15.96
CA ASN A 397 8.86 -24.01 -15.01
C ASN A 397 8.24 -24.29 -13.63
N ILE A 398 8.75 -23.60 -12.62
CA ILE A 398 8.16 -23.51 -11.28
C ILE A 398 8.10 -22.03 -10.92
N SER A 399 6.90 -21.50 -10.73
CA SER A 399 6.66 -20.10 -10.39
C SER A 399 5.46 -20.00 -9.44
N ASN A 400 5.52 -19.13 -8.43
CA ASN A 400 4.43 -18.89 -7.49
C ASN A 400 3.82 -20.16 -6.88
N TYR A 401 4.68 -21.12 -6.45
CA TYR A 401 4.30 -22.44 -5.93
C TYR A 401 3.52 -23.33 -6.92
N GLN A 402 3.54 -23.01 -8.20
CA GLN A 402 2.95 -23.80 -9.28
C GLN A 402 4.03 -24.50 -10.09
N VAL A 403 3.75 -25.74 -10.48
CA VAL A 403 4.61 -26.53 -11.36
C VAL A 403 3.98 -26.60 -12.74
N PHE A 404 4.68 -26.05 -13.73
CA PHE A 404 4.27 -26.05 -15.14
C PHE A 404 4.92 -27.25 -15.84
N LEU A 405 4.11 -28.06 -16.47
CA LEU A 405 4.55 -29.22 -17.23
C LEU A 405 4.58 -28.94 -18.73
N ASN A 406 5.61 -29.53 -19.41
CA ASN A 406 5.68 -29.56 -20.87
C ASN A 406 4.57 -30.40 -21.49
#